data_92ff00af631cd79e24d28e22681929f1
#
_entry.id   92ff00af631cd79e24d28e22681929f1
#
_cell.length_a   1.000
_cell.length_b   1.000
_cell.length_c   1.000
_cell.angle_alpha   90.00
_cell.angle_beta   90.00
_cell.angle_gamma   90.00
#
_symmetry.space_group_name_H-M   'P 1'
#
loop_
_entity.id
_entity.type
_entity.pdbx_description
1 polymer ?
#
loop_
_entity_poly.entity_id
_entity_poly.type
_entity_poly.pdbx_seq_one_letter_code
_entity_poly.pdbx_strand_id
1 'polypeptide(L)'
;GVSKERIALDPGVGFGKTVAQNFELLAHQKQLSALGYPLLVGWSRKSSLGAVTGCEVGERLVPSVAAALLAVERGAQLVRVHDVGATVQALTVWRHARLTSSTLRQ
;
A
#
# COMPACT_ATOMS: atom_id res chain seq x y z
N GLY A 1 -1.36 19.22 -22.12
CA GLY A 1 -1.34 18.06 -21.27
C GLY A 1 -1.73 18.33 -19.85
N VAL A 2 -1.88 17.26 -19.09
CA VAL A 2 -2.19 17.34 -17.68
C VAL A 2 -0.90 17.53 -16.90
N SER A 3 -0.89 18.43 -15.92
CA SER A 3 0.30 18.65 -15.11
C SER A 3 0.63 17.44 -14.25
N LYS A 4 1.91 17.24 -13.97
CA LYS A 4 2.40 16.10 -13.19
C LYS A 4 1.75 15.98 -11.81
N GLU A 5 1.42 17.11 -11.18
CA GLU A 5 0.79 17.13 -9.86
C GLU A 5 -0.65 16.59 -9.87
N ARG A 6 -1.26 16.49 -11.04
CA ARG A 6 -2.63 15.99 -11.19
C ARG A 6 -2.71 14.53 -11.63
N ILE A 7 -1.57 13.86 -11.77
CA ILE A 7 -1.49 12.48 -12.21
C ILE A 7 -1.06 11.60 -11.04
N ALA A 8 -1.83 10.53 -10.78
CA ALA A 8 -1.43 9.49 -9.85
C ALA A 8 -1.26 8.19 -10.63
N LEU A 9 -0.19 7.45 -10.36
CA LEU A 9 0.08 6.17 -11.00
C LEU A 9 -0.52 5.05 -10.14
N ASP A 10 -1.19 4.10 -10.80
CA ASP A 10 -1.72 2.89 -10.15
C ASP A 10 -1.05 1.67 -10.80
N PRO A 11 -0.27 0.89 -10.04
CA PRO A 11 0.39 -0.29 -10.58
C PRO A 11 -0.56 -1.44 -10.93
N GLY A 12 -1.85 -1.32 -10.62
CA GLY A 12 -2.84 -2.29 -11.02
C GLY A 12 -2.82 -3.59 -10.22
N VAL A 13 -2.61 -3.50 -8.90
CA VAL A 13 -2.66 -4.67 -8.02
C VAL A 13 -3.98 -5.43 -8.20
N GLY A 14 -3.90 -6.72 -8.50
CA GLY A 14 -5.06 -7.60 -8.67
C GLY A 14 -5.65 -7.64 -10.06
N PHE A 15 -5.23 -6.79 -10.99
CA PHE A 15 -5.80 -6.76 -12.34
C PHE A 15 -5.03 -7.71 -13.26
N GLY A 16 -5.58 -8.91 -13.49
CA GLY A 16 -5.02 -9.89 -14.41
C GLY A 16 -3.66 -10.44 -14.00
N LYS A 17 -3.26 -10.27 -12.74
CA LYS A 17 -1.94 -10.66 -12.25
C LYS A 17 -2.02 -11.87 -11.33
N THR A 18 -0.96 -12.68 -11.33
CA THR A 18 -0.80 -13.77 -10.36
C THR A 18 -0.50 -13.21 -8.96
N VAL A 19 -0.63 -14.07 -7.94
CA VAL A 19 -0.25 -13.71 -6.56
C VAL A 19 1.20 -13.26 -6.51
N ALA A 20 2.10 -14.02 -7.13
CA ALA A 20 3.53 -13.68 -7.16
C ALA A 20 3.78 -12.34 -7.83
N GLN A 21 3.11 -12.05 -8.95
CA GLN A 21 3.26 -10.78 -9.67
C GLN A 21 2.78 -9.60 -8.83
N ASN A 22 1.67 -9.76 -8.08
CA ASN A 22 1.17 -8.70 -7.21
C ASN A 22 2.16 -8.37 -6.10
N PHE A 23 2.75 -9.38 -5.45
CA PHE A 23 3.74 -9.15 -4.39
C PHE A 23 5.06 -8.61 -4.95
N GLU A 24 5.41 -8.96 -6.18
CA GLU A 24 6.54 -8.34 -6.87
C GLU A 24 6.34 -6.84 -7.07
N LEU A 25 5.12 -6.44 -7.46
CA LEU A 25 4.78 -5.02 -7.57
C LEU A 25 5.00 -4.29 -6.25
N LEU A 26 4.57 -4.89 -5.14
CA LEU A 26 4.76 -4.29 -3.81
C LEU A 26 6.25 -4.17 -3.47
N ALA A 27 7.02 -5.23 -3.72
CA ALA A 27 8.45 -5.25 -3.42
C ALA A 27 9.24 -4.19 -4.23
N HIS A 28 8.82 -3.94 -5.47
CA HIS A 28 9.52 -3.00 -6.36
C HIS A 28 8.83 -1.64 -6.49
N GLN A 29 7.84 -1.37 -5.63
CA GLN A 29 7.04 -0.15 -5.71
C GLN A 29 7.87 1.13 -5.58
N LYS A 30 8.95 1.10 -4.82
CA LYS A 30 9.85 2.26 -4.67
C LYS A 30 10.41 2.72 -6.00
N GLN A 31 10.65 1.81 -6.93
CA GLN A 31 11.16 2.16 -8.26
C GLN A 31 10.14 2.96 -9.06
N LEU A 32 8.84 2.63 -8.91
CA LEU A 32 7.76 3.41 -9.53
C LEU A 32 7.65 4.80 -8.89
N SER A 33 7.81 4.87 -7.59
CA SER A 33 7.81 6.13 -6.84
C SER A 33 8.90 7.08 -7.35
N ALA A 34 10.04 6.54 -7.79
CA ALA A 34 11.15 7.32 -8.33
C ALA A 34 10.81 8.06 -9.63
N LEU A 35 9.72 7.70 -10.31
CA LEU A 35 9.25 8.44 -11.50
C LEU A 35 8.71 9.83 -11.14
N GLY A 36 8.49 10.12 -9.88
CA GLY A 36 8.08 11.43 -9.41
C GLY A 36 6.58 11.69 -9.42
N TYR A 37 5.77 10.70 -9.76
CA TYR A 37 4.31 10.79 -9.69
C TYR A 37 3.81 10.17 -8.37
N PRO A 38 2.73 10.70 -7.76
CA PRO A 38 2.10 10.03 -6.63
C PRO A 38 1.64 8.62 -7.03
N LEU A 39 1.79 7.67 -6.12
CA LEU A 39 1.29 6.32 -6.33
C LEU A 39 -0.01 6.11 -5.56
N LEU A 40 -1.04 5.63 -6.26
CA LEU A 40 -2.30 5.18 -5.68
C LEU A 40 -2.29 3.65 -5.70
N VAL A 41 -2.38 3.03 -4.54
CA VAL A 41 -2.31 1.57 -4.43
C VAL A 41 -3.53 1.04 -3.68
N GLY A 42 -4.13 -0.03 -4.21
CA GLY A 42 -5.30 -0.65 -3.61
C GLY A 42 -5.13 -2.15 -3.42
N TRP A 43 -4.78 -2.55 -2.20
CA TRP A 43 -4.66 -3.95 -1.80
C TRP A 43 -5.88 -4.47 -1.02
N SER A 44 -6.76 -3.57 -0.57
CA SER A 44 -7.81 -3.89 0.38
C SER A 44 -8.68 -5.07 -0.08
N ARG A 45 -8.74 -6.11 0.75
CA ARG A 45 -9.55 -7.32 0.59
C ARG A 45 -9.29 -8.11 -0.69
N LYS A 46 -8.17 -7.87 -1.38
CA LYS A 46 -7.89 -8.55 -2.66
C LYS A 46 -7.53 -10.02 -2.47
N SER A 47 -7.79 -10.81 -3.50
CA SER A 47 -7.61 -12.27 -3.46
C SER A 47 -6.18 -12.71 -3.15
N SER A 48 -5.18 -11.94 -3.57
CA SER A 48 -3.78 -12.24 -3.26
C SER A 48 -3.51 -12.26 -1.76
N LEU A 49 -4.18 -11.39 -0.98
CA LEU A 49 -4.07 -11.39 0.49
C LEU A 49 -4.67 -12.66 1.07
N GLY A 50 -5.82 -13.08 0.56
CA GLY A 50 -6.43 -14.34 0.97
C GLY A 50 -5.57 -15.54 0.64
N ALA A 51 -4.91 -15.52 -0.52
CA ALA A 51 -4.06 -16.63 -0.97
C ALA A 51 -2.87 -16.86 -0.02
N VAL A 52 -2.24 -15.78 0.47
CA VAL A 52 -1.05 -15.92 1.33
C VAL A 52 -1.39 -16.08 2.81
N THR A 53 -2.58 -15.66 3.24
CA THR A 53 -2.98 -15.71 4.66
C THR A 53 -3.97 -16.84 4.97
N GLY A 54 -4.65 -17.38 3.95
CA GLY A 54 -5.76 -18.31 4.13
C GLY A 54 -7.06 -17.65 4.55
N CYS A 55 -7.13 -16.31 4.62
CA CYS A 55 -8.31 -15.60 5.08
C CYS A 55 -9.39 -15.52 3.99
N GLU A 56 -10.64 -15.79 4.40
CA GLU A 56 -11.80 -15.58 3.55
C GLU A 56 -12.02 -14.08 3.31
N VAL A 57 -12.83 -13.76 2.29
CA VAL A 57 -13.09 -12.37 1.88
C VAL A 57 -13.53 -11.48 3.06
N GLY A 58 -14.40 -11.99 3.94
CA GLY A 58 -14.89 -11.23 5.09
C GLY A 58 -13.89 -11.11 6.24
N GLU A 59 -12.74 -11.77 6.16
CA GLU A 59 -11.74 -11.83 7.22
C GLU A 59 -10.41 -11.20 6.82
N ARG A 60 -10.39 -10.38 5.80
CA ARG A 60 -9.16 -9.78 5.25
C ARG A 60 -8.85 -8.40 5.80
N LEU A 61 -9.42 -8.02 6.97
CA LEU A 61 -9.15 -6.72 7.57
C LEU A 61 -7.66 -6.56 7.91
N VAL A 62 -7.11 -7.47 8.71
CA VAL A 62 -5.70 -7.38 9.12
C VAL A 62 -4.75 -7.48 7.94
N PRO A 63 -4.89 -8.45 7.01
CA PRO A 63 -4.05 -8.46 5.82
C PRO A 63 -4.16 -7.19 4.98
N SER A 64 -5.36 -6.61 4.85
CA SER A 64 -5.57 -5.37 4.10
C SER A 64 -4.85 -4.18 4.73
N VAL A 65 -4.91 -4.06 6.06
CA VAL A 65 -4.21 -3.01 6.79
C VAL A 65 -2.69 -3.19 6.68
N ALA A 66 -2.20 -4.42 6.82
CA ALA A 66 -0.78 -4.72 6.67
C ALA A 66 -0.27 -4.34 5.28
N ALA A 67 -1.02 -4.67 4.23
CA ALA A 67 -0.65 -4.31 2.86
C ALA A 67 -0.64 -2.80 2.65
N ALA A 68 -1.60 -2.08 3.24
CA ALA A 68 -1.64 -0.62 3.18
C ALA A 68 -0.40 0.01 3.84
N LEU A 69 0.00 -0.48 5.01
CA LEU A 69 1.21 -0.01 5.69
C LEU A 69 2.45 -0.24 4.83
N LEU A 70 2.59 -1.43 4.27
CA LEU A 70 3.73 -1.76 3.41
C LEU A 70 3.74 -0.90 2.16
N ALA A 71 2.58 -0.65 1.56
CA ALA A 71 2.48 0.21 0.38
C ALA A 71 2.94 1.64 0.70
N VAL A 72 2.49 2.20 1.83
CA VAL A 72 2.90 3.54 2.27
C VAL A 72 4.40 3.59 2.56
N GLU A 73 4.92 2.59 3.25
CA GLU A 73 6.36 2.49 3.54
C GLU A 73 7.20 2.47 2.27
N ARG A 74 6.67 1.90 1.20
CA ARG A 74 7.35 1.80 -0.10
C ARG A 74 6.97 2.91 -1.08
N GLY A 75 6.39 4.00 -0.59
CA GLY A 75 6.23 5.22 -1.35
C GLY A 75 4.83 5.54 -1.87
N ALA A 76 3.81 4.75 -1.55
CA ALA A 76 2.45 5.10 -1.92
C ALA A 76 2.01 6.35 -1.15
N GLN A 77 1.45 7.32 -1.85
CA GLN A 77 0.90 8.53 -1.24
C GLN A 77 -0.61 8.44 -1.07
N LEU A 78 -1.25 7.56 -1.81
CA LEU A 78 -2.69 7.31 -1.75
C LEU A 78 -2.91 5.81 -1.65
N VAL A 79 -3.76 5.39 -0.72
CA VAL A 79 -4.20 4.00 -0.64
C VAL A 79 -5.71 3.93 -0.69
N ARG A 80 -6.22 3.02 -1.52
CA ARG A 80 -7.66 2.78 -1.63
C ARG A 80 -8.02 1.64 -0.71
N VAL A 81 -8.88 1.91 0.27
CA VAL A 81 -9.23 0.96 1.31
C VAL A 81 -10.73 0.91 1.56
N HIS A 82 -11.22 -0.24 2.08
CA HIS A 82 -12.59 -0.39 2.54
C HIS A 82 -12.71 -0.05 4.03
N ASP A 83 -11.69 -0.35 4.82
CA ASP A 83 -11.69 -0.20 6.28
C ASP A 83 -10.90 1.04 6.67
N VAL A 84 -11.49 2.22 6.44
CA VAL A 84 -10.80 3.51 6.58
C VAL A 84 -10.35 3.75 8.01
N GLY A 85 -11.22 3.54 9.00
CA GLY A 85 -10.88 3.78 10.41
C GLY A 85 -9.69 2.95 10.88
N ALA A 86 -9.71 1.65 10.61
CA ALA A 86 -8.62 0.76 11.00
C ALA A 86 -7.31 1.13 10.29
N THR A 87 -7.39 1.48 9.01
CA THR A 87 -6.21 1.87 8.23
C THR A 87 -5.61 3.18 8.76
N VAL A 88 -6.43 4.17 9.05
CA VAL A 88 -5.98 5.45 9.62
C VAL A 88 -5.29 5.24 10.96
N GLN A 89 -5.85 4.41 11.84
CA GLN A 89 -5.23 4.10 13.13
C GLN A 89 -3.86 3.48 12.95
N ALA A 90 -3.75 2.52 12.06
CA ALA A 90 -2.48 1.84 11.78
C ALA A 90 -1.43 2.80 11.19
N LEU A 91 -1.82 3.64 10.25
CA LEU A 91 -0.94 4.64 9.64
C LEU A 91 -0.50 5.69 10.65
N THR A 92 -1.35 6.03 11.61
CA THR A 92 -1.01 6.97 12.67
C THR A 92 0.12 6.41 13.54
N VAL A 93 0.04 5.14 13.93
CA VAL A 93 1.11 4.45 14.69
C VAL A 93 2.39 4.41 13.88
N TRP A 94 2.30 4.01 12.62
CA TRP A 94 3.45 3.94 11.72
C TRP A 94 4.17 5.29 11.60
N ARG A 95 3.39 6.37 11.42
CA ARG A 95 3.95 7.72 11.26
C ARG A 95 4.70 8.18 12.51
N HIS A 96 4.16 7.91 13.69
CA HIS A 96 4.81 8.27 14.96
C HIS A 96 6.10 7.47 15.15
N ALA A 97 6.11 6.18 14.85
CA ALA A 97 7.29 5.35 14.94
C ALA A 97 8.39 5.84 13.98
N ARG A 98 8.02 6.23 12.78
CA ARG A 98 8.94 6.76 11.79
C ARG A 98 9.57 8.09 12.22
N LEU A 99 8.78 9.00 12.78
CA LEU A 99 9.29 10.28 13.27
C LEU A 99 10.26 10.09 14.44
N THR A 100 9.93 9.21 15.37
CA THR A 100 10.79 8.88 16.51
C THR A 100 12.11 8.28 16.04
N SER A 101 12.05 7.35 15.07
CA SER A 101 13.27 6.74 14.51
C SER A 101 14.17 7.78 13.87
N SER A 102 13.60 8.72 13.09
CA SER A 102 14.37 9.81 12.49
C SER A 102 15.03 10.69 13.55
N THR A 103 14.33 11.00 14.64
CA THR A 103 14.85 11.79 15.75
C THR A 103 16.02 11.07 16.44
N LEU A 104 15.88 9.77 16.66
CA LEU A 104 16.93 8.98 17.32
C LEU A 104 18.20 8.82 16.48
N ARG A 105 18.12 8.98 15.18
CA ARG A 105 19.26 8.90 14.27
C ARG A 105 20.10 10.16 14.25
N GLN A 106 19.57 11.23 14.80
CA GLN A 106 20.30 12.47 14.93
C GLN A 106 21.18 12.45 16.17
#